data_b26a5bddaf225e3094023e07366a0187
#
_entry.id   b26a5bddaf225e3094023e07366a0187
#
_cell.length_a   1.000
_cell.length_b   1.000
_cell.length_c   1.000
_cell.angle_alpha   90.00
_cell.angle_beta   90.00
_cell.angle_gamma   90.00
#
_symmetry.space_group_name_H-M   'P 1'
#
loop_
_entity.id
_entity.type
_entity.pdbx_description
1 polymer ?
#
loop_
_entity_poly.entity_id
_entity_poly.type
_entity_poly.pdbx_seq_one_letter_code
_entity_poly.pdbx_strand_id
1 'polypeptide(L)'
;HPDFILRFTLSMPLVNTCKEPYLCIRKIPKNFPQMKELIEKDMLDLETAQLLIQRFRKSSTLICGGNSSGKTTLLNALKETLPDDLAVLVTQQADELTTKFHPDMMFLHSLPGTGESQVSYDLKHISIAGLTMDVDFFIIGEVKGAEALYLLNAAYTGQICAATIHAPSADRAPDKLVDYAMYDSRYSRDELMKMLDCFQTLIFMEHYKVMEIFHCKGWDEEKRKLIFERIL
;
A
#
# COMPACT_ATOMS: atom_id res chain seq x y z
N HIS A 1 -4.10 1.77 -25.01
CA HIS A 1 -5.52 1.57 -25.15
C HIS A 1 -6.27 2.63 -24.31
N PRO A 2 -7.43 3.13 -24.74
CA PRO A 2 -8.15 4.17 -23.98
C PRO A 2 -8.54 3.71 -22.56
N ASP A 3 -8.92 2.45 -22.39
CA ASP A 3 -9.47 1.92 -21.13
C ASP A 3 -8.45 1.21 -20.24
N PHE A 4 -7.26 0.91 -20.77
CA PHE A 4 -6.27 0.09 -20.07
C PHE A 4 -4.86 0.63 -20.25
N ILE A 5 -4.05 0.49 -19.18
CA ILE A 5 -2.60 0.48 -19.26
C ILE A 5 -2.18 -0.99 -19.50
N LEU A 6 -1.32 -1.22 -20.48
CA LEU A 6 -0.78 -2.55 -20.76
C LEU A 6 0.66 -2.61 -20.28
N ARG A 7 0.93 -3.50 -19.32
CA ARG A 7 2.27 -3.79 -18.87
C ARG A 7 2.78 -5.06 -19.53
N PHE A 8 3.88 -4.93 -20.24
CA PHE A 8 4.54 -6.03 -20.94
C PHE A 8 5.75 -6.49 -20.14
N THR A 9 5.88 -7.80 -19.96
CA THR A 9 7.10 -8.43 -19.44
C THR A 9 7.57 -9.44 -20.45
N LEU A 10 8.74 -9.20 -21.02
CA LEU A 10 9.36 -10.08 -22.03
C LEU A 10 10.52 -10.84 -21.39
N SER A 11 10.51 -12.16 -21.47
CA SER A 11 11.64 -13.01 -21.13
C SER A 11 12.30 -13.53 -22.40
N MET A 12 13.58 -13.19 -22.55
CA MET A 12 14.37 -13.61 -23.72
C MET A 12 14.85 -15.06 -23.57
N PRO A 13 15.12 -15.77 -24.69
CA PRO A 13 15.58 -17.17 -24.68
C PRO A 13 16.83 -17.46 -23.83
N LEU A 14 17.68 -16.43 -23.63
CA LEU A 14 18.91 -16.56 -22.82
C LEU A 14 18.65 -16.76 -21.32
N VAL A 15 17.49 -16.31 -20.82
CA VAL A 15 17.13 -16.34 -19.39
C VAL A 15 16.03 -17.33 -19.07
N ASN A 16 15.52 -18.07 -20.05
CA ASN A 16 14.50 -19.10 -19.81
C ASN A 16 14.95 -20.49 -20.25
N THR A 17 14.49 -21.51 -19.55
CA THR A 17 14.89 -22.90 -19.75
C THR A 17 14.40 -23.49 -21.09
N CYS A 18 13.26 -23.00 -21.58
CA CYS A 18 12.64 -23.52 -22.81
C CYS A 18 13.27 -22.95 -24.10
N LYS A 19 14.17 -21.96 -23.97
CA LYS A 19 14.83 -21.27 -25.09
C LYS A 19 13.86 -20.59 -26.08
N GLU A 20 12.62 -20.39 -25.67
CA GLU A 20 11.59 -19.65 -26.39
C GLU A 20 11.30 -18.34 -25.69
N PRO A 21 11.01 -17.25 -26.43
CA PRO A 21 10.64 -15.99 -25.77
C PRO A 21 9.26 -16.09 -25.11
N TYR A 22 9.13 -15.56 -23.89
CA TYR A 22 7.83 -15.43 -23.22
C TYR A 22 7.41 -13.97 -23.17
N LEU A 23 6.15 -13.73 -23.47
CA LEU A 23 5.50 -12.44 -23.32
C LEU A 23 4.35 -12.56 -22.32
N CYS A 24 4.47 -11.86 -21.21
CA CYS A 24 3.38 -11.68 -20.25
C CYS A 24 2.79 -10.29 -20.43
N ILE A 25 1.48 -10.21 -20.64
CA ILE A 25 0.76 -8.94 -20.77
C ILE A 25 -0.19 -8.80 -19.60
N ARG A 26 0.08 -7.82 -18.72
CA ARG A 26 -0.83 -7.45 -17.65
C ARG A 26 -1.68 -6.27 -18.10
N LYS A 27 -2.99 -6.44 -18.03
CA LYS A 27 -3.99 -5.44 -18.37
C LYS A 27 -4.46 -4.74 -17.10
N ILE A 28 -4.17 -3.46 -16.98
CA ILE A 28 -4.50 -2.65 -15.82
C ILE A 28 -5.62 -1.68 -16.23
N PRO A 29 -6.83 -1.76 -15.67
CA PRO A 29 -7.90 -0.82 -15.95
C PRO A 29 -7.51 0.61 -15.56
N LYS A 30 -7.83 1.60 -16.39
CA LYS A 30 -7.67 3.02 -16.05
C LYS A 30 -8.79 3.53 -15.14
N ASN A 31 -9.95 2.86 -15.19
CA ASN A 31 -11.09 3.19 -14.36
C ASN A 31 -11.18 2.19 -13.22
N PHE A 32 -11.02 2.67 -11.99
CA PHE A 32 -11.18 1.87 -10.79
C PHE A 32 -12.58 2.04 -10.20
N PRO A 33 -13.16 0.97 -9.64
CA PRO A 33 -14.47 1.04 -9.01
C PRO A 33 -14.40 1.96 -7.78
N GLN A 34 -15.46 2.74 -7.61
CA GLN A 34 -15.68 3.55 -6.42
C GLN A 34 -16.25 2.68 -5.28
N MET A 35 -16.25 3.20 -4.05
CA MET A 35 -16.73 2.47 -2.88
C MET A 35 -18.14 1.89 -3.07
N LYS A 36 -19.04 2.62 -3.71
CA LYS A 36 -20.38 2.15 -4.04
C LYS A 36 -20.36 0.88 -4.90
N GLU A 37 -19.51 0.87 -5.94
CA GLU A 37 -19.38 -0.29 -6.82
C GLU A 37 -18.73 -1.50 -6.11
N LEU A 38 -17.88 -1.27 -5.11
CA LEU A 38 -17.32 -2.34 -4.29
C LEU A 38 -18.38 -3.01 -3.42
N ILE A 39 -19.31 -2.22 -2.87
CA ILE A 39 -20.46 -2.74 -2.13
C ILE A 39 -21.37 -3.53 -3.06
N GLU A 40 -21.72 -2.99 -4.23
CA GLU A 40 -22.55 -3.67 -5.24
C GLU A 40 -21.95 -5.00 -5.72
N LYS A 41 -20.61 -5.12 -5.70
CA LYS A 41 -19.85 -6.35 -6.05
C LYS A 41 -19.58 -7.27 -4.86
N ASP A 42 -20.18 -7.00 -3.72
CA ASP A 42 -20.04 -7.83 -2.50
C ASP A 42 -18.58 -7.99 -2.01
N MET A 43 -17.74 -6.94 -2.24
CA MET A 43 -16.40 -6.89 -1.65
C MET A 43 -16.45 -6.61 -0.14
N LEU A 44 -17.40 -5.79 0.28
CA LEU A 44 -17.73 -5.43 1.66
C LEU A 44 -19.17 -4.92 1.72
N ASP A 45 -19.79 -4.97 2.88
CA ASP A 45 -21.10 -4.37 3.09
C ASP A 45 -21.04 -2.87 3.40
N LEU A 46 -22.20 -2.22 3.47
CA LEU A 46 -22.29 -0.78 3.71
C LEU A 46 -21.75 -0.36 5.07
N GLU A 47 -21.98 -1.16 6.12
CA GLU A 47 -21.52 -0.85 7.48
C GLU A 47 -19.99 -0.91 7.55
N THR A 48 -19.40 -1.96 7.00
CA THR A 48 -17.95 -2.12 6.86
C THR A 48 -17.34 -0.98 6.02
N ALA A 49 -17.99 -0.58 4.91
CA ALA A 49 -17.51 0.52 4.08
C ALA A 49 -17.46 1.84 4.85
N GLN A 50 -18.53 2.16 5.59
CA GLN A 50 -18.58 3.39 6.43
C GLN A 50 -17.52 3.37 7.52
N LEU A 51 -17.34 2.24 8.19
CA LEU A 51 -16.29 2.04 9.19
C LEU A 51 -14.90 2.28 8.61
N LEU A 52 -14.60 1.66 7.46
CA LEU A 52 -13.30 1.79 6.81
C LEU A 52 -13.02 3.20 6.33
N ILE A 53 -14.00 3.89 5.74
CA ILE A 53 -13.87 5.29 5.33
C ILE A 53 -13.54 6.19 6.54
N GLN A 54 -14.28 6.01 7.64
CA GLN A 54 -14.06 6.80 8.85
C GLN A 54 -12.66 6.57 9.42
N ARG A 55 -12.20 5.32 9.49
CA ARG A 55 -10.88 4.96 10.00
C ARG A 55 -9.76 5.44 9.09
N PHE A 56 -9.90 5.22 7.78
CA PHE A 56 -8.91 5.60 6.78
C PHE A 56 -8.58 7.10 6.81
N ARG A 57 -9.61 7.94 7.04
CA ARG A 57 -9.45 9.40 7.14
C ARG A 57 -8.75 9.87 8.41
N LYS A 58 -8.65 9.04 9.44
CA LYS A 58 -8.20 9.45 10.78
C LYS A 58 -6.96 8.75 11.28
N SER A 59 -6.60 7.63 10.67
CA SER A 59 -5.52 6.79 11.17
C SER A 59 -4.79 6.06 10.06
N SER A 60 -3.51 5.79 10.28
CA SER A 60 -2.73 5.01 9.34
C SER A 60 -3.28 3.60 9.18
N THR A 61 -3.31 3.14 7.93
CA THR A 61 -3.99 1.91 7.52
C THR A 61 -3.06 1.02 6.71
N LEU A 62 -2.98 -0.26 7.08
CA LEU A 62 -2.25 -1.28 6.31
C LEU A 62 -3.23 -2.30 5.74
N ILE A 63 -3.25 -2.45 4.41
CA ILE A 63 -4.09 -3.42 3.71
C ILE A 63 -3.23 -4.60 3.27
N CYS A 64 -3.54 -5.80 3.72
CA CYS A 64 -2.77 -6.99 3.42
C CYS A 64 -3.60 -8.10 2.76
N GLY A 65 -2.91 -9.08 2.21
CA GLY A 65 -3.51 -10.23 1.53
C GLY A 65 -2.61 -10.79 0.42
N GLY A 66 -3.04 -11.87 -0.19
CA GLY A 66 -2.33 -12.51 -1.29
C GLY A 66 -2.30 -11.70 -2.59
N ASN A 67 -1.65 -12.26 -3.62
CA ASN A 67 -1.72 -11.70 -4.97
C ASN A 67 -3.19 -11.69 -5.45
N SER A 68 -3.57 -10.61 -6.17
CA SER A 68 -4.91 -10.47 -6.76
C SER A 68 -6.07 -10.59 -5.75
N SER A 69 -5.83 -10.30 -4.46
CA SER A 69 -6.88 -10.32 -3.43
C SER A 69 -7.78 -9.08 -3.41
N GLY A 70 -7.44 -8.04 -4.20
CA GLY A 70 -8.22 -6.80 -4.27
C GLY A 70 -7.66 -5.62 -3.47
N LYS A 71 -6.46 -5.73 -2.86
CA LYS A 71 -5.83 -4.68 -2.04
C LYS A 71 -5.77 -3.32 -2.73
N THR A 72 -5.18 -3.28 -3.93
CA THR A 72 -5.05 -2.04 -4.71
C THR A 72 -6.42 -1.48 -5.09
N THR A 73 -7.40 -2.34 -5.35
CA THR A 73 -8.78 -1.93 -5.66
C THR A 73 -9.44 -1.26 -4.47
N LEU A 74 -9.33 -1.84 -3.27
CA LEU A 74 -9.84 -1.26 -2.03
C LEU A 74 -9.12 0.06 -1.71
N LEU A 75 -7.78 0.09 -1.81
CA LEU A 75 -7.00 1.30 -1.55
C LEU A 75 -7.38 2.43 -2.50
N ASN A 76 -7.60 2.13 -3.80
CA ASN A 76 -8.08 3.12 -4.77
C ASN A 76 -9.44 3.71 -4.38
N ALA A 77 -10.39 2.87 -3.94
CA ALA A 77 -11.70 3.34 -3.52
C ALA A 77 -11.64 4.16 -2.20
N LEU A 78 -10.82 3.74 -1.25
CA LEU A 78 -10.65 4.46 0.03
C LEU A 78 -10.01 5.83 -0.16
N LYS A 79 -8.94 5.95 -0.95
CA LYS A 79 -8.26 7.23 -1.16
C LYS A 79 -9.14 8.28 -1.85
N GLU A 80 -10.07 7.86 -2.73
CA GLU A 80 -11.04 8.77 -3.33
C GLU A 80 -12.08 9.32 -2.33
N THR A 81 -12.11 8.79 -1.11
CA THR A 81 -12.98 9.30 -0.04
C THR A 81 -12.30 10.33 0.85
N LEU A 82 -11.01 10.62 0.63
CA LEU A 82 -10.29 11.66 1.39
C LEU A 82 -10.90 13.03 1.11
N PRO A 83 -10.92 13.93 2.10
CA PRO A 83 -11.33 15.32 1.91
C PRO A 83 -10.49 16.04 0.85
N ASP A 84 -11.12 16.88 0.05
CA ASP A 84 -10.50 17.58 -1.09
C ASP A 84 -9.45 18.64 -0.66
N ASP A 85 -9.44 19.03 0.61
CA ASP A 85 -8.52 20.00 1.19
C ASP A 85 -7.24 19.38 1.74
N LEU A 86 -7.08 18.05 1.65
CA LEU A 86 -5.86 17.37 2.06
C LEU A 86 -4.86 17.26 0.91
N ALA A 87 -3.60 17.61 1.16
CA ALA A 87 -2.50 17.30 0.27
C ALA A 87 -2.12 15.82 0.39
N VAL A 88 -2.27 15.06 -0.68
CA VAL A 88 -2.03 13.60 -0.69
C VAL A 88 -0.88 13.24 -1.61
N LEU A 89 0.09 12.51 -1.12
CA LEU A 89 1.15 11.91 -1.93
C LEU A 89 0.95 10.41 -2.08
N VAL A 90 0.97 9.94 -3.31
CA VAL A 90 0.95 8.53 -3.67
C VAL A 90 2.25 8.14 -4.33
N THR A 91 2.98 7.18 -3.76
CA THR A 91 4.15 6.57 -4.39
C THR A 91 3.85 5.15 -4.81
N GLN A 92 4.25 4.76 -6.02
CA GLN A 92 3.93 3.45 -6.58
C GLN A 92 5.01 2.96 -7.54
N GLN A 93 5.11 1.66 -7.73
CA GLN A 93 6.05 1.07 -8.70
C GLN A 93 5.49 1.10 -10.13
N ALA A 94 4.19 0.95 -10.26
CA ALA A 94 3.45 1.01 -11.52
C ALA A 94 2.18 1.82 -11.31
N ASP A 95 1.71 2.49 -12.37
CA ASP A 95 0.55 3.38 -12.32
C ASP A 95 -0.77 2.60 -12.14
N GLU A 96 -0.91 1.95 -10.98
CA GLU A 96 -2.10 1.21 -10.58
C GLU A 96 -3.08 2.06 -9.74
N LEU A 97 -2.56 3.05 -9.02
CA LEU A 97 -3.36 4.03 -8.29
C LEU A 97 -3.51 5.29 -9.14
N THR A 98 -4.72 5.79 -9.24
CA THR A 98 -5.07 7.01 -9.99
C THR A 98 -6.16 7.77 -9.25
N THR A 99 -6.37 9.05 -9.54
CA THR A 99 -7.52 9.79 -9.02
C THR A 99 -8.44 10.25 -10.13
N LYS A 100 -9.72 10.36 -9.81
CA LYS A 100 -10.74 10.94 -10.70
C LYS A 100 -11.24 12.29 -10.20
N PHE A 101 -11.26 12.47 -8.89
CA PHE A 101 -12.00 13.56 -8.26
C PHE A 101 -11.15 14.40 -7.32
N HIS A 102 -10.13 13.84 -6.69
CA HIS A 102 -9.33 14.55 -5.68
C HIS A 102 -8.42 15.59 -6.34
N PRO A 103 -8.55 16.89 -6.01
CA PRO A 103 -7.85 17.96 -6.70
C PRO A 103 -6.36 18.06 -6.34
N ASP A 104 -5.98 17.67 -5.12
CA ASP A 104 -4.62 17.78 -4.60
C ASP A 104 -4.04 16.40 -4.22
N MET A 105 -3.94 15.53 -5.21
CA MET A 105 -3.34 14.20 -5.07
C MET A 105 -2.20 14.03 -6.07
N MET A 106 -0.98 14.00 -5.56
CA MET A 106 0.25 13.84 -6.33
C MET A 106 0.62 12.37 -6.48
N PHE A 107 1.09 11.99 -7.66
CA PHE A 107 1.51 10.61 -7.95
C PHE A 107 2.98 10.60 -8.39
N LEU A 108 3.80 9.82 -7.69
CA LEU A 108 5.17 9.51 -8.07
C LEU A 108 5.29 8.02 -8.36
N HIS A 109 5.91 7.66 -9.47
CA HIS A 109 6.21 6.27 -9.77
C HIS A 109 7.71 6.02 -9.88
N SER A 110 8.12 4.79 -9.60
CA SER A 110 9.52 4.41 -9.72
C SER A 110 9.97 4.43 -11.19
N LEU A 111 11.17 4.94 -11.41
CA LEU A 111 11.83 4.95 -12.71
C LEU A 111 12.95 3.92 -12.70
N PRO A 112 12.79 2.75 -13.33
CA PRO A 112 13.86 1.78 -13.43
C PRO A 112 14.98 2.31 -14.33
N GLY A 113 16.24 2.12 -13.91
CA GLY A 113 17.39 2.40 -14.76
C GLY A 113 17.34 1.57 -16.03
N THR A 114 17.54 2.19 -17.17
CA THR A 114 17.77 1.50 -18.45
C THR A 114 19.26 1.50 -18.75
N GLY A 115 19.76 0.56 -19.58
CA GLY A 115 21.19 0.45 -19.88
C GLY A 115 21.85 1.72 -20.44
N GLU A 116 21.06 2.67 -20.93
CA GLU A 116 21.51 3.97 -21.45
C GLU A 116 21.32 5.12 -20.45
N SER A 117 20.40 4.97 -19.49
CA SER A 117 20.13 5.96 -18.44
C SER A 117 20.79 5.54 -17.13
N GLN A 118 21.69 6.37 -16.60
CA GLN A 118 22.28 6.19 -15.27
C GLN A 118 21.33 6.63 -14.14
N VAL A 119 20.19 7.23 -14.48
CA VAL A 119 19.21 7.73 -13.51
C VAL A 119 18.19 6.64 -13.24
N SER A 120 18.11 6.21 -11.99
CA SER A 120 17.04 5.32 -11.50
C SER A 120 16.50 5.84 -10.19
N TYR A 121 15.18 5.79 -10.05
CA TYR A 121 14.48 6.12 -8.81
C TYR A 121 13.59 4.93 -8.44
N ASP A 122 13.97 4.19 -7.41
CA ASP A 122 13.12 3.15 -6.84
C ASP A 122 12.10 3.72 -5.83
N LEU A 123 11.25 2.86 -5.27
CA LEU A 123 10.26 3.28 -4.27
C LEU A 123 10.90 3.93 -3.04
N LYS A 124 12.09 3.47 -2.62
CA LYS A 124 12.83 4.08 -1.52
C LYS A 124 13.16 5.55 -1.82
N HIS A 125 13.75 5.82 -2.97
CA HIS A 125 14.16 7.18 -3.35
C HIS A 125 12.96 8.14 -3.42
N ILE A 126 11.86 7.73 -4.04
CA ILE A 126 10.66 8.57 -4.13
C ILE A 126 9.93 8.70 -2.78
N SER A 127 10.03 7.70 -1.89
CA SER A 127 9.49 7.80 -0.54
C SER A 127 10.29 8.76 0.33
N ILE A 128 11.63 8.78 0.20
CA ILE A 128 12.49 9.78 0.85
C ILE A 128 12.11 11.19 0.40
N ALA A 129 11.93 11.40 -0.91
CA ALA A 129 11.50 12.68 -1.44
C ALA A 129 10.13 13.09 -0.84
N GLY A 130 9.20 12.13 -0.69
CA GLY A 130 7.90 12.34 -0.08
C GLY A 130 7.96 12.85 1.36
N LEU A 131 8.93 12.41 2.16
CA LEU A 131 9.11 12.90 3.53
C LEU A 131 9.50 14.38 3.61
N THR A 132 10.01 14.96 2.52
CA THR A 132 10.35 16.39 2.45
C THR A 132 9.22 17.25 1.92
N MET A 133 8.14 16.64 1.46
CA MET A 133 6.94 17.32 1.00
C MET A 133 6.00 17.52 2.19
N ASP A 134 5.42 18.69 2.28
CA ASP A 134 4.41 19.02 3.32
C ASP A 134 3.05 18.47 2.88
N VAL A 135 2.84 17.17 3.13
CA VAL A 135 1.61 16.47 2.77
C VAL A 135 0.90 15.93 4.02
N ASP A 136 -0.42 15.98 3.99
CA ASP A 136 -1.27 15.49 5.09
C ASP A 136 -1.40 13.98 5.10
N PHE A 137 -1.36 13.36 3.91
CA PHE A 137 -1.58 11.93 3.74
C PHE A 137 -0.55 11.31 2.80
N PHE A 138 0.12 10.25 3.24
CA PHE A 138 1.13 9.55 2.46
C PHE A 138 0.72 8.10 2.16
N ILE A 139 0.66 7.75 0.87
CA ILE A 139 0.24 6.42 0.40
C ILE A 139 1.39 5.75 -0.35
N ILE A 140 1.74 4.53 0.04
CA ILE A 140 2.58 3.63 -0.78
C ILE A 140 1.68 2.55 -1.39
N GLY A 141 1.62 2.51 -2.72
CA GLY A 141 0.75 1.58 -3.44
C GLY A 141 0.98 0.13 -3.05
N GLU A 142 2.25 -0.29 -2.96
CA GLU A 142 2.63 -1.60 -2.46
C GLU A 142 4.03 -1.56 -1.85
N VAL A 143 4.16 -2.03 -0.62
CA VAL A 143 5.44 -2.14 0.08
C VAL A 143 6.07 -3.51 -0.19
N LYS A 144 7.33 -3.49 -0.69
CA LYS A 144 8.10 -4.70 -1.05
C LYS A 144 9.54 -4.68 -0.57
N GLY A 145 10.01 -3.58 0.03
CA GLY A 145 11.41 -3.39 0.40
C GLY A 145 11.65 -2.25 1.37
N ALA A 146 12.78 -1.59 1.19
CA ALA A 146 13.29 -0.58 2.11
C ALA A 146 12.39 0.67 2.26
N GLU A 147 11.48 0.94 1.34
CA GLU A 147 10.48 2.01 1.46
C GLU A 147 9.60 1.86 2.71
N ALA A 148 9.50 0.65 3.26
CA ALA A 148 8.81 0.38 4.52
C ALA A 148 9.30 1.25 5.68
N LEU A 149 10.62 1.49 5.78
CA LEU A 149 11.21 2.32 6.83
C LEU A 149 10.72 3.76 6.75
N TYR A 150 10.61 4.29 5.54
CA TYR A 150 10.19 5.68 5.31
C TYR A 150 8.70 5.87 5.55
N LEU A 151 7.90 4.85 5.22
CA LEU A 151 6.48 4.80 5.57
C LEU A 151 6.28 4.79 7.11
N LEU A 152 7.07 3.98 7.83
CA LEU A 152 7.03 3.93 9.29
C LEU A 152 7.46 5.25 9.92
N ASN A 153 8.54 5.87 9.43
CA ASN A 153 8.99 7.16 9.91
C ASN A 153 7.94 8.25 9.72
N ALA A 154 7.31 8.33 8.54
CA ALA A 154 6.24 9.27 8.26
C ALA A 154 5.06 9.10 9.23
N ALA A 155 4.59 7.86 9.39
CA ALA A 155 3.48 7.56 10.29
C ALA A 155 3.83 7.84 11.76
N TYR A 156 5.05 7.51 12.19
CA TYR A 156 5.52 7.73 13.56
C TYR A 156 5.69 9.21 13.92
N THR A 157 6.00 10.04 12.93
CA THR A 157 6.06 11.51 13.12
C THR A 157 4.70 12.21 13.04
N GLY A 158 3.61 11.46 12.88
CA GLY A 158 2.24 11.96 12.95
C GLY A 158 1.55 12.15 11.61
N GLN A 159 2.21 11.83 10.49
CA GLN A 159 1.59 11.85 9.18
C GLN A 159 0.65 10.64 9.02
N ILE A 160 -0.54 10.84 8.46
CA ILE A 160 -1.45 9.72 8.20
C ILE A 160 -0.94 8.96 6.97
N CYS A 161 -0.73 7.66 7.12
CA CYS A 161 -0.16 6.83 6.08
C CYS A 161 -1.07 5.65 5.69
N ALA A 162 -0.99 5.24 4.43
CA ALA A 162 -1.61 4.00 4.00
C ALA A 162 -0.71 3.22 3.05
N ALA A 163 -0.79 1.90 3.11
CA ALA A 163 -0.06 1.05 2.18
C ALA A 163 -0.76 -0.29 1.95
N THR A 164 -0.40 -0.95 0.84
CA THR A 164 -0.68 -2.38 0.69
C THR A 164 0.58 -3.21 0.88
N ILE A 165 0.41 -4.43 1.39
CA ILE A 165 1.52 -5.37 1.60
C ILE A 165 1.04 -6.82 1.37
N HIS A 166 1.93 -7.68 0.89
CA HIS A 166 1.66 -9.10 0.83
C HIS A 166 1.89 -9.75 2.19
N ALA A 167 0.83 -10.26 2.81
CA ALA A 167 0.90 -11.06 4.02
C ALA A 167 -0.23 -12.12 4.02
N PRO A 168 -0.01 -13.28 4.68
CA PRO A 168 -1.00 -14.37 4.69
C PRO A 168 -2.20 -14.08 5.60
N SER A 169 -2.08 -13.11 6.52
CA SER A 169 -3.12 -12.72 7.47
C SER A 169 -2.84 -11.32 8.02
N ALA A 170 -3.84 -10.69 8.65
CA ALA A 170 -3.68 -9.34 9.20
C ALA A 170 -2.67 -9.29 10.35
N ASP A 171 -2.63 -10.30 11.21
CA ASP A 171 -1.69 -10.37 12.34
C ASP A 171 -0.23 -10.56 11.90
N ARG A 172 0.02 -11.06 10.67
CA ARG A 172 1.36 -11.21 10.10
C ARG A 172 1.84 -10.01 9.29
N ALA A 173 0.95 -9.11 8.94
CA ALA A 173 1.31 -7.93 8.16
C ALA A 173 2.31 -7.00 8.87
N PRO A 174 2.20 -6.74 10.20
CA PRO A 174 3.20 -5.98 10.96
C PRO A 174 4.60 -6.57 10.90
N ASP A 175 4.73 -7.89 11.14
CA ASP A 175 6.02 -8.58 11.05
C ASP A 175 6.65 -8.41 9.67
N LYS A 176 5.85 -8.56 8.62
CA LYS A 176 6.33 -8.42 7.25
C LYS A 176 6.77 -7.00 6.91
N LEU A 177 6.05 -5.99 7.41
CA LEU A 177 6.43 -4.59 7.21
C LEU A 177 7.76 -4.28 7.92
N VAL A 178 7.94 -4.77 9.15
CA VAL A 178 9.21 -4.64 9.89
C VAL A 178 10.35 -5.36 9.19
N ASP A 179 10.13 -6.58 8.67
CA ASP A 179 11.16 -7.30 7.91
C ASP A 179 11.68 -6.46 6.72
N TYR A 180 10.79 -5.78 6.00
CA TYR A 180 11.18 -4.88 4.92
C TYR A 180 11.87 -3.61 5.43
N ALA A 181 11.38 -3.01 6.52
CA ALA A 181 12.00 -1.82 7.11
C ALA A 181 13.44 -2.09 7.59
N MET A 182 13.74 -3.30 8.05
CA MET A 182 15.08 -3.70 8.48
C MET A 182 16.11 -3.70 7.34
N TYR A 183 15.70 -3.71 6.07
CA TYR A 183 16.66 -3.68 4.95
C TYR A 183 17.51 -2.40 4.91
N ASP A 184 17.01 -1.30 5.47
CA ASP A 184 17.70 0.00 5.43
C ASP A 184 17.76 0.67 6.83
N SER A 185 17.32 -0.02 7.87
CA SER A 185 17.19 0.52 9.22
C SER A 185 18.39 0.22 10.10
N ARG A 186 18.70 1.17 10.99
CA ARG A 186 19.60 0.96 12.15
C ARG A 186 18.82 0.66 13.43
N TYR A 187 17.50 0.74 13.40
CA TYR A 187 16.65 0.38 14.54
C TYR A 187 16.61 -1.12 14.72
N SER A 188 16.50 -1.55 15.96
CA SER A 188 16.20 -2.95 16.29
C SER A 188 14.78 -3.32 15.82
N ARG A 189 14.51 -4.63 15.69
CA ARG A 189 13.18 -5.13 15.35
C ARG A 189 12.11 -4.61 16.32
N ASP A 190 12.40 -4.61 17.63
CA ASP A 190 11.46 -4.16 18.65
C ASP A 190 11.13 -2.66 18.52
N GLU A 191 12.14 -1.83 18.22
CA GLU A 191 11.91 -0.40 17.99
C GLU A 191 11.02 -0.18 16.77
N LEU A 192 11.25 -0.91 15.67
CA LEU A 192 10.39 -0.84 14.48
C LEU A 192 8.97 -1.36 14.77
N MET A 193 8.84 -2.42 15.57
CA MET A 193 7.52 -2.92 15.98
C MET A 193 6.77 -1.92 16.85
N LYS A 194 7.45 -1.17 17.73
CA LYS A 194 6.83 -0.08 18.50
C LYS A 194 6.35 1.06 17.60
N MET A 195 7.12 1.43 16.57
CA MET A 195 6.72 2.45 15.61
C MET A 195 5.44 2.08 14.85
N LEU A 196 5.12 0.78 14.76
CA LEU A 196 3.91 0.29 14.09
C LEU A 196 2.62 0.55 14.87
N ASP A 197 2.66 0.98 16.12
CA ASP A 197 1.46 1.30 16.91
C ASP A 197 0.64 2.44 16.28
N CYS A 198 1.30 3.29 15.48
CA CYS A 198 0.62 4.33 14.68
C CYS A 198 -0.28 3.77 13.57
N PHE A 199 -0.02 2.53 13.08
CA PHE A 199 -0.90 1.85 12.13
C PHE A 199 -2.10 1.23 12.85
N GLN A 200 -3.10 2.05 13.11
CA GLN A 200 -4.24 1.67 13.95
C GLN A 200 -5.25 0.76 13.25
N THR A 201 -5.20 0.66 11.91
CA THR A 201 -6.14 -0.18 11.15
C THR A 201 -5.38 -1.16 10.26
N LEU A 202 -5.63 -2.46 10.48
CA LEU A 202 -5.15 -3.52 9.61
C LEU A 202 -6.33 -4.18 8.93
N ILE A 203 -6.25 -4.36 7.60
CA ILE A 203 -7.31 -4.95 6.79
C ILE A 203 -6.75 -6.16 6.06
N PHE A 204 -7.34 -7.33 6.25
CA PHE A 204 -6.98 -8.51 5.48
C PHE A 204 -8.00 -8.77 4.36
N MET A 205 -7.46 -9.00 3.15
CA MET A 205 -8.27 -9.26 1.96
C MET A 205 -7.94 -10.61 1.33
N GLU A 206 -8.98 -11.35 1.00
CA GLU A 206 -8.89 -12.58 0.26
C GLU A 206 -10.05 -12.69 -0.75
N HIS A 207 -9.77 -13.23 -1.93
CA HIS A 207 -10.79 -13.44 -2.98
C HIS A 207 -11.67 -12.21 -3.28
N TYR A 208 -11.05 -11.02 -3.33
CA TYR A 208 -11.74 -9.73 -3.53
C TYR A 208 -12.76 -9.39 -2.43
N LYS A 209 -12.59 -9.93 -1.21
CA LYS A 209 -13.40 -9.60 -0.04
C LYS A 209 -12.57 -9.09 1.10
N VAL A 210 -13.12 -8.19 1.89
CA VAL A 210 -12.60 -7.83 3.21
C VAL A 210 -12.98 -8.96 4.17
N MET A 211 -11.97 -9.66 4.68
CA MET A 211 -12.16 -10.83 5.54
C MET A 211 -12.00 -10.52 7.01
N GLU A 212 -11.07 -9.61 7.34
CA GLU A 212 -10.76 -9.25 8.71
C GLU A 212 -10.37 -7.78 8.79
N ILE A 213 -10.79 -7.16 9.88
CA ILE A 213 -10.37 -5.80 10.25
C ILE A 213 -9.90 -5.85 11.71
N PHE A 214 -8.68 -5.38 11.95
CA PHE A 214 -8.12 -5.25 13.29
C PHE A 214 -7.85 -3.78 13.62
N HIS A 215 -8.04 -3.46 14.89
CA HIS A 215 -7.58 -2.22 15.50
C HIS A 215 -6.35 -2.48 16.34
N CYS A 216 -5.27 -1.74 16.10
CA CYS A 216 -4.09 -1.75 16.95
C CYS A 216 -4.38 -0.93 18.22
N LYS A 217 -4.27 -1.56 19.39
CA LYS A 217 -4.44 -0.94 20.70
C LYS A 217 -3.14 -0.34 21.24
N GLY A 218 -2.02 -0.57 20.55
CA GLY A 218 -0.70 -0.12 20.91
C GLY A 218 0.25 -1.24 21.30
N TRP A 219 1.42 -0.84 21.77
CA TRP A 219 2.50 -1.74 22.19
C TRP A 219 2.36 -2.16 23.65
N ASP A 220 2.46 -3.46 23.91
CA ASP A 220 2.52 -4.03 25.27
C ASP A 220 3.99 -4.22 25.66
N GLU A 221 4.48 -3.44 26.61
CA GLU A 221 5.88 -3.46 27.06
C GLU A 221 6.27 -4.77 27.76
N GLU A 222 5.34 -5.39 28.49
CA GLU A 222 5.62 -6.64 29.21
C GLU A 222 5.73 -7.82 28.24
N LYS A 223 4.82 -7.89 27.29
CA LYS A 223 4.76 -8.96 26.28
C LYS A 223 5.63 -8.69 25.05
N ARG A 224 6.17 -7.48 24.92
CA ARG A 224 6.98 -7.00 23.79
C ARG A 224 6.29 -7.29 22.43
N LYS A 225 5.00 -6.92 22.33
CA LYS A 225 4.20 -7.12 21.11
C LYS A 225 3.11 -6.08 20.96
N LEU A 226 2.67 -5.90 19.72
CA LEU A 226 1.46 -5.13 19.41
C LEU A 226 0.21 -5.89 19.85
N ILE A 227 -0.74 -5.17 20.41
CA ILE A 227 -2.04 -5.70 20.80
C ILE A 227 -3.07 -5.31 19.76
N PHE A 228 -3.76 -6.30 19.24
CA PHE A 228 -4.81 -6.14 18.24
C PHE A 228 -6.16 -6.55 18.78
N GLU A 229 -7.18 -5.79 18.44
CA GLU A 229 -8.58 -6.13 18.65
C GLU A 229 -9.23 -6.38 17.29
N ARG A 230 -9.83 -7.56 17.12
CA ARG A 230 -10.59 -7.87 15.91
C ARG A 230 -11.92 -7.12 15.95
N ILE A 231 -12.25 -6.43 14.84
CA ILE A 231 -13.51 -5.70 14.66
C ILE A 231 -14.44 -6.47 13.72
N LEU A 232 -13.89 -7.09 12.69
CA LEU A 232 -14.58 -7.96 11.73
C LEU A 232 -13.86 -9.29 11.61
#